data_10f198d14ccffee0caef3b0f193178d4
#
_entry.id   10f198d14ccffee0caef3b0f193178d4
#
_cell.length_a   1.000
_cell.length_b   1.000
_cell.length_c   1.000
_cell.angle_alpha   90.00
_cell.angle_beta   90.00
_cell.angle_gamma   90.00
#
_symmetry.space_group_name_H-M   'P 1'
#
loop_
_entity.id
_entity.type
_entity.pdbx_description
1 polymer ?
#
loop_
_entity_poly.entity_id
_entity_poly.type
_entity_poly.pdbx_seq_one_letter_code
_entity_poly.pdbx_strand_id
1 'polypeptide(L)'
;VTATAPPTETPLTSTYDKFSLWVDGPHLRGANIYQRRVYPELDGDSFGPGPVGPPFTETDFTTLASLGANVVHISHPGLFSENAPYELDEAMQANLDQLLDWIYAADMFAVIGFRTGPGRSEFTFFHGEEGSWFDESYFNEQVWVDADAQAAWAEMWRYTAAHYAGHPAVVGYELMIEPNSHAVWLDEWDPERFYADHSGSLYDWNPLAAQISTAVREVDVETPILIGGMAYSSAAWLPYLEPTGDPRTVYVVHQYAPFAYTHQEPGSTAFTFPGQVDENGDGQPEPFDISWLLALFDQINLFRIRTGAPVAVSEYGIVRWAADGPAFLVQQQNLMEQYGLNYAIWSWSSSWGLTQGYDGFIYRFGPDPENHQVMPDNELTVALRVVWLQNEKRPSTME
;
A
#
# COMPACT_ATOMS: atom_id res chain seq x y z
N VAL A 1 22.27 15.32 42.73
CA VAL A 1 21.40 15.91 41.73
C VAL A 1 20.55 14.77 41.20
N THR A 2 19.33 14.66 41.64
CA THR A 2 18.31 13.71 41.17
C THR A 2 17.82 14.22 39.84
N ALA A 3 18.09 13.49 38.78
CA ALA A 3 17.50 13.73 37.47
C ALA A 3 15.98 13.48 37.59
N THR A 4 15.19 14.51 37.36
CA THR A 4 13.75 14.41 37.17
C THR A 4 13.53 13.69 35.82
N ALA A 5 12.78 12.59 35.87
CA ALA A 5 12.32 11.94 34.64
C ALA A 5 11.53 12.95 33.79
N PRO A 6 11.67 12.93 32.46
CA PRO A 6 10.85 13.78 31.60
C PRO A 6 9.37 13.46 31.86
N PRO A 7 8.46 14.44 31.67
CA PRO A 7 7.04 14.20 31.81
C PRO A 7 6.64 13.11 30.80
N THR A 8 6.02 12.05 31.27
CA THR A 8 5.35 11.06 30.43
C THR A 8 4.20 11.79 29.75
N GLU A 9 4.33 12.07 28.47
CA GLU A 9 3.21 12.54 27.66
C GLU A 9 2.08 11.50 27.77
N THR A 10 0.89 11.96 28.07
CA THR A 10 -0.28 11.08 28.08
C THR A 10 -0.47 10.58 26.65
N PRO A 11 -0.57 9.27 26.42
CA PRO A 11 -0.79 8.76 25.07
C PRO A 11 -2.05 9.41 24.49
N LEU A 12 -1.93 9.92 23.26
CA LEU A 12 -3.07 10.39 22.49
C LEU A 12 -3.99 9.18 22.26
N THR A 13 -5.26 9.27 22.69
CA THR A 13 -6.22 8.18 22.50
C THR A 13 -7.35 8.64 21.60
N SER A 14 -7.64 7.86 20.57
CA SER A 14 -8.81 8.07 19.72
C SER A 14 -10.10 7.96 20.52
N THR A 15 -11.04 8.88 20.29
CA THR A 15 -12.36 8.91 20.93
C THR A 15 -13.48 8.44 20.00
N TYR A 16 -13.16 8.10 18.75
CA TYR A 16 -14.12 7.69 17.71
C TYR A 16 -13.90 6.25 17.25
N ASP A 17 -14.95 5.64 16.70
CA ASP A 17 -14.83 4.33 16.08
C ASP A 17 -14.14 4.43 14.73
N LYS A 18 -12.87 4.01 14.66
CA LYS A 18 -12.04 4.02 13.46
C LYS A 18 -12.64 3.20 12.31
N PHE A 19 -13.39 2.13 12.62
CA PHE A 19 -14.02 1.30 11.60
C PHE A 19 -15.12 2.03 10.83
N SER A 20 -15.75 3.05 11.45
CA SER A 20 -16.76 3.88 10.79
C SER A 20 -16.23 4.62 9.56
N LEU A 21 -14.92 4.81 9.44
CA LEU A 21 -14.29 5.42 8.25
C LEU A 21 -14.23 4.47 7.05
N TRP A 22 -14.43 3.17 7.28
CA TRP A 22 -14.33 2.15 6.24
C TRP A 22 -15.68 1.65 5.70
N VAL A 23 -16.76 1.95 6.42
CA VAL A 23 -18.11 1.59 6.04
C VAL A 23 -18.89 2.82 5.54
N ASP A 24 -19.89 2.61 4.68
CA ASP A 24 -20.77 3.66 4.15
C ASP A 24 -20.00 4.83 3.47
N GLY A 25 -18.79 4.53 2.93
CA GLY A 25 -17.88 5.51 2.31
C GLY A 25 -18.09 5.71 0.82
N PRO A 26 -17.14 6.39 0.12
CA PRO A 26 -15.77 6.64 0.60
C PRO A 26 -15.64 7.82 1.55
N HIS A 27 -14.86 7.64 2.61
CA HIS A 27 -14.50 8.68 3.57
C HIS A 27 -13.01 9.03 3.53
N LEU A 28 -12.18 8.13 3.01
CA LEU A 28 -10.73 8.25 2.95
C LEU A 28 -10.28 8.29 1.48
N ARG A 29 -9.68 9.39 1.07
CA ARG A 29 -9.09 9.59 -0.26
C ARG A 29 -7.75 10.27 -0.09
N GLY A 30 -6.69 9.62 -0.55
CA GLY A 30 -5.36 10.16 -0.35
C GLY A 30 -4.30 9.49 -1.19
N ALA A 31 -3.13 9.33 -0.62
CA ALA A 31 -1.98 8.80 -1.35
C ALA A 31 -1.13 7.85 -0.52
N ASN A 32 -0.47 6.95 -1.21
CA ASN A 32 0.61 6.15 -0.67
C ASN A 32 1.88 6.98 -0.56
N ILE A 33 2.67 6.73 0.46
CA ILE A 33 4.08 7.10 0.53
C ILE A 33 4.93 5.85 0.57
N TYR A 34 6.08 5.90 -0.09
CA TYR A 34 7.01 4.79 -0.17
C TYR A 34 8.19 5.04 0.76
N GLN A 35 8.43 4.07 1.64
CA GLN A 35 9.60 4.00 2.52
C GLN A 35 10.22 2.61 2.39
N ARG A 36 11.54 2.55 2.33
CA ARG A 36 12.28 1.28 2.30
C ARG A 36 13.57 1.39 3.10
N ARG A 37 14.16 0.24 3.41
CA ARG A 37 15.55 0.21 3.89
C ARG A 37 16.48 0.71 2.80
N VAL A 38 17.46 1.52 3.19
CA VAL A 38 18.48 2.04 2.26
C VAL A 38 19.69 1.12 2.29
N TYR A 39 20.14 0.73 1.11
CA TYR A 39 21.31 -0.09 0.86
C TYR A 39 22.34 0.79 0.14
N PRO A 40 23.26 1.50 0.86
CA PRO A 40 24.10 2.53 0.26
C PRO A 40 24.95 2.04 -0.91
N GLU A 41 25.36 0.77 -0.90
CA GLU A 41 26.14 0.14 -1.96
C GLU A 41 25.35 -0.08 -3.28
N LEU A 42 24.03 -0.15 -3.19
CA LEU A 42 23.14 -0.30 -4.36
C LEU A 42 22.45 1.01 -4.72
N ASP A 43 22.01 1.73 -3.71
CA ASP A 43 21.16 2.91 -3.87
C ASP A 43 21.92 4.20 -4.13
N GLY A 44 23.22 4.26 -3.76
CA GLY A 44 23.95 5.52 -3.76
C GLY A 44 23.20 6.57 -2.96
N ASP A 45 22.98 7.76 -3.55
CA ASP A 45 22.26 8.86 -2.91
C ASP A 45 20.75 8.88 -3.23
N SER A 46 20.24 7.92 -4.03
CA SER A 46 18.86 7.98 -4.56
C SER A 46 17.79 7.97 -3.49
N PHE A 47 17.99 7.22 -2.40
CA PHE A 47 17.06 7.12 -1.28
C PHE A 47 17.49 7.91 -0.04
N GLY A 48 18.51 8.79 -0.17
CA GLY A 48 19.01 9.60 0.92
C GLY A 48 20.02 8.86 1.81
N PRO A 49 20.40 9.45 2.95
CA PRO A 49 21.51 8.94 3.78
C PRO A 49 21.15 7.65 4.56
N GLY A 50 19.91 7.16 4.48
CA GLY A 50 19.46 6.02 5.24
C GLY A 50 19.30 6.28 6.75
N PRO A 51 18.98 5.24 7.55
CA PRO A 51 18.74 3.85 7.14
C PRO A 51 17.40 3.59 6.45
N VAL A 52 16.46 4.56 6.48
CA VAL A 52 15.16 4.54 5.81
C VAL A 52 15.08 5.67 4.80
N GLY A 53 14.50 5.43 3.66
CA GLY A 53 14.35 6.45 2.62
C GLY A 53 13.24 6.12 1.62
N PRO A 54 12.90 7.09 0.75
CA PRO A 54 13.46 8.44 0.70
C PRO A 54 13.02 9.31 1.88
N PRO A 55 13.83 10.30 2.29
CA PRO A 55 13.46 11.20 3.39
C PRO A 55 12.20 12.00 3.09
N PHE A 56 11.28 12.04 4.06
CA PHE A 56 10.12 12.93 4.09
C PHE A 56 10.35 14.08 5.07
N THR A 57 9.54 15.12 4.95
CA THR A 57 9.51 16.27 5.85
C THR A 57 8.05 16.62 6.20
N GLU A 58 7.84 17.37 7.28
CA GLU A 58 6.53 17.91 7.64
C GLU A 58 5.88 18.68 6.48
N THR A 59 6.68 19.39 5.68
CA THR A 59 6.19 20.14 4.51
C THR A 59 5.59 19.24 3.42
N ASP A 60 6.08 18.02 3.27
CA ASP A 60 5.54 17.08 2.29
C ASP A 60 4.09 16.70 2.64
N PHE A 61 3.79 16.50 3.92
CA PHE A 61 2.45 16.16 4.41
C PHE A 61 1.52 17.37 4.44
N THR A 62 1.98 18.54 4.88
CA THR A 62 1.17 19.77 4.83
C THR A 62 0.83 20.15 3.38
N THR A 63 1.73 19.90 2.43
CA THR A 63 1.47 20.08 1.00
C THR A 63 0.39 19.12 0.52
N LEU A 64 0.50 17.82 0.83
CA LEU A 64 -0.50 16.82 0.46
C LEU A 64 -1.90 17.15 1.05
N ALA A 65 -1.95 17.50 2.34
CA ALA A 65 -3.18 17.92 3.01
C ALA A 65 -3.81 19.15 2.36
N SER A 66 -2.99 20.13 1.92
CA SER A 66 -3.46 21.35 1.24
C SER A 66 -4.13 21.07 -0.11
N LEU A 67 -3.83 19.93 -0.74
CA LEU A 67 -4.48 19.47 -1.96
C LEU A 67 -5.80 18.75 -1.69
N GLY A 68 -6.15 18.53 -0.42
CA GLY A 68 -7.41 17.94 0.01
C GLY A 68 -7.33 16.48 0.47
N ALA A 69 -6.20 15.79 0.30
CA ALA A 69 -6.02 14.43 0.80
C ALA A 69 -6.26 14.37 2.33
N ASN A 70 -6.85 13.28 2.81
CA ASN A 70 -7.11 13.07 4.24
C ASN A 70 -6.56 11.76 4.79
N VAL A 71 -5.94 10.94 3.95
CA VAL A 71 -5.28 9.70 4.37
C VAL A 71 -3.93 9.54 3.69
N VAL A 72 -2.97 9.05 4.44
CA VAL A 72 -1.67 8.58 3.94
C VAL A 72 -1.59 7.08 4.22
N HIS A 73 -1.43 6.29 3.16
CA HIS A 73 -1.09 4.89 3.27
C HIS A 73 0.44 4.77 3.28
N ILE A 74 1.00 4.32 4.40
CA ILE A 74 2.44 4.26 4.61
C ILE A 74 2.92 2.87 4.18
N SER A 75 3.53 2.78 2.99
CA SER A 75 4.25 1.59 2.55
C SER A 75 5.64 1.62 3.19
N HIS A 76 5.85 0.81 4.24
CA HIS A 76 6.99 0.91 5.15
C HIS A 76 7.70 -0.43 5.32
N PRO A 77 9.02 -0.45 5.59
CA PRO A 77 9.68 -1.64 6.08
C PRO A 77 9.10 -2.08 7.43
N GLY A 78 9.03 -3.38 7.65
CA GLY A 78 8.64 -3.89 8.97
C GLY A 78 9.58 -3.45 10.08
N LEU A 79 9.05 -3.38 11.30
CA LEU A 79 9.81 -2.91 12.46
C LEU A 79 10.84 -3.93 12.97
N PHE A 80 10.78 -5.18 12.50
CA PHE A 80 11.78 -6.19 12.85
C PHE A 80 12.75 -6.41 11.68
N SER A 81 13.95 -6.91 12.02
CA SER A 81 14.96 -7.27 11.02
C SER A 81 14.45 -8.35 10.06
N GLU A 82 14.89 -8.29 8.80
CA GLU A 82 14.52 -9.25 7.77
C GLU A 82 15.17 -10.64 7.96
N ASN A 83 16.29 -10.66 8.67
CA ASN A 83 17.03 -11.88 8.99
C ASN A 83 16.91 -12.24 10.47
N ALA A 84 16.90 -13.55 10.78
CA ALA A 84 16.94 -14.02 12.16
C ALA A 84 18.15 -13.44 12.91
N PRO A 85 17.99 -13.09 14.19
CA PRO A 85 16.92 -13.50 15.12
C PRO A 85 15.64 -12.64 15.13
N TYR A 86 15.35 -11.84 14.11
CA TYR A 86 14.14 -11.01 13.97
C TYR A 86 13.93 -10.05 15.13
N GLU A 87 14.91 -9.21 15.36
CA GLU A 87 14.91 -8.23 16.45
C GLU A 87 14.31 -6.88 16.00
N LEU A 88 13.80 -6.13 16.96
CA LEU A 88 13.31 -4.75 16.74
C LEU A 88 14.41 -3.89 16.14
N ASP A 89 14.07 -3.21 15.06
CA ASP A 89 14.91 -2.19 14.43
C ASP A 89 14.44 -0.80 14.87
N GLU A 90 15.15 -0.23 15.85
CA GLU A 90 14.81 1.07 16.43
C GLU A 90 14.82 2.21 15.39
N ALA A 91 15.58 2.09 14.32
CA ALA A 91 15.62 3.11 13.28
C ALA A 91 14.35 3.07 12.40
N MET A 92 13.83 1.88 12.11
CA MET A 92 12.56 1.72 11.40
C MET A 92 11.42 2.26 12.26
N GLN A 93 11.40 1.93 13.56
CA GLN A 93 10.38 2.46 14.46
C GLN A 93 10.44 3.98 14.56
N ALA A 94 11.61 4.56 14.80
CA ALA A 94 11.77 6.02 14.91
C ALA A 94 11.34 6.76 13.63
N ASN A 95 11.55 6.17 12.46
CA ASN A 95 11.06 6.72 11.20
C ASN A 95 9.53 6.69 11.14
N LEU A 96 8.91 5.56 11.48
CA LEU A 96 7.45 5.43 11.46
C LEU A 96 6.79 6.38 12.47
N ASP A 97 7.33 6.49 13.69
CA ASP A 97 6.89 7.46 14.70
C ASP A 97 6.88 8.88 14.14
N GLN A 98 7.98 9.28 13.52
CA GLN A 98 8.12 10.62 12.95
C GLN A 98 7.16 10.88 11.78
N LEU A 99 6.92 9.89 10.92
CA LEU A 99 5.94 9.99 9.83
C LEU A 99 4.53 10.19 10.39
N LEU A 100 4.16 9.43 11.41
CA LEU A 100 2.84 9.52 12.06
C LEU A 100 2.63 10.88 12.73
N ASP A 101 3.67 11.42 13.38
CA ASP A 101 3.62 12.76 13.98
C ASP A 101 3.33 13.84 12.92
N TRP A 102 4.03 13.81 11.79
CA TRP A 102 3.81 14.78 10.70
C TRP A 102 2.46 14.61 10.01
N ILE A 103 2.02 13.36 9.81
CA ILE A 103 0.70 13.08 9.21
C ILE A 103 -0.41 13.59 10.13
N TYR A 104 -0.31 13.33 11.45
CA TYR A 104 -1.28 13.83 12.42
C TYR A 104 -1.27 15.34 12.52
N ALA A 105 -0.10 15.97 12.57
CA ALA A 105 0.05 17.44 12.56
C ALA A 105 -0.54 18.08 11.29
N ALA A 106 -0.53 17.38 10.17
CA ALA A 106 -1.18 17.81 8.92
C ALA A 106 -2.69 17.51 8.87
N ASP A 107 -3.28 17.05 9.98
CA ASP A 107 -4.69 16.69 10.10
C ASP A 107 -5.14 15.62 9.09
N MET A 108 -4.31 14.58 8.92
CA MET A 108 -4.59 13.42 8.08
C MET A 108 -4.57 12.12 8.88
N PHE A 109 -5.32 11.14 8.38
CA PHE A 109 -5.28 9.77 8.85
C PHE A 109 -4.10 9.01 8.24
N ALA A 110 -3.71 7.91 8.89
CA ALA A 110 -2.65 7.01 8.41
C ALA A 110 -3.11 5.55 8.41
N VAL A 111 -2.70 4.81 7.39
CA VAL A 111 -2.67 3.35 7.38
C VAL A 111 -1.22 2.93 7.45
N ILE A 112 -0.88 2.04 8.37
CA ILE A 112 0.45 1.43 8.45
C ILE A 112 0.42 0.14 7.64
N GLY A 113 1.25 0.02 6.60
CA GLY A 113 1.41 -1.20 5.83
C GLY A 113 2.87 -1.62 5.76
N PHE A 114 3.14 -2.92 5.93
CA PHE A 114 4.50 -3.44 5.85
C PHE A 114 4.76 -4.17 4.54
N ARG A 115 5.81 -3.70 3.82
CA ARG A 115 6.32 -4.32 2.59
C ARG A 115 7.30 -5.44 2.90
N THR A 116 8.15 -5.24 3.89
CA THR A 116 9.21 -6.15 4.30
C THR A 116 9.10 -6.48 5.78
N GLY A 117 9.87 -7.46 6.24
CA GLY A 117 9.86 -7.90 7.63
C GLY A 117 10.54 -9.26 7.79
N PRO A 118 10.28 -9.98 8.88
CA PRO A 118 10.88 -11.29 9.12
C PRO A 118 10.79 -12.23 7.91
N GLY A 119 11.95 -12.58 7.36
CA GLY A 119 12.04 -13.48 6.20
C GLY A 119 11.56 -12.89 4.87
N ARG A 120 11.41 -11.57 4.76
CA ARG A 120 11.01 -10.92 3.51
C ARG A 120 11.74 -9.60 3.31
N SER A 121 12.49 -9.50 2.22
CA SER A 121 13.25 -8.29 1.84
C SER A 121 12.52 -7.44 0.80
N GLU A 122 12.99 -6.22 0.58
CA GLU A 122 12.51 -5.32 -0.48
C GLU A 122 12.69 -5.92 -1.87
N PHE A 123 13.67 -6.80 -2.03
CA PHE A 123 14.01 -7.42 -3.33
C PHE A 123 12.97 -8.43 -3.82
N THR A 124 11.97 -8.79 -2.98
CA THR A 124 10.79 -9.57 -3.40
C THR A 124 10.08 -8.99 -4.63
N PHE A 125 10.11 -7.66 -4.78
CA PHE A 125 9.47 -6.94 -5.88
C PHE A 125 10.30 -6.89 -7.16
N PHE A 126 11.52 -7.43 -7.10
CA PHE A 126 12.47 -7.51 -8.20
C PHE A 126 12.86 -8.95 -8.51
N HIS A 127 11.98 -9.89 -8.17
CA HIS A 127 12.18 -11.31 -8.47
C HIS A 127 12.42 -11.54 -9.96
N GLY A 128 13.46 -12.31 -10.29
CA GLY A 128 13.93 -12.53 -11.64
C GLY A 128 15.01 -11.56 -12.12
N GLU A 129 15.36 -10.55 -11.32
CA GLU A 129 16.44 -9.59 -11.59
C GLU A 129 17.70 -9.85 -10.75
N GLU A 130 17.71 -10.95 -9.95
CA GLU A 130 18.81 -11.38 -9.12
C GLU A 130 20.05 -11.61 -9.98
N GLY A 131 21.20 -11.13 -9.51
CA GLY A 131 22.47 -11.18 -10.25
C GLY A 131 22.58 -10.19 -11.41
N SER A 132 21.54 -9.41 -11.73
CA SER A 132 21.59 -8.38 -12.78
C SER A 132 22.08 -7.03 -12.22
N TRP A 133 21.43 -6.48 -11.19
CA TRP A 133 21.78 -5.21 -10.57
C TRP A 133 21.97 -5.31 -9.05
N PHE A 134 21.50 -6.39 -8.41
CA PHE A 134 21.75 -6.69 -7.00
C PHE A 134 22.21 -8.15 -6.85
N ASP A 135 22.99 -8.42 -5.79
CA ASP A 135 23.47 -9.78 -5.48
C ASP A 135 22.32 -10.63 -4.88
N GLU A 136 22.28 -11.92 -5.23
CA GLU A 136 21.26 -12.86 -4.74
C GLU A 136 21.12 -12.88 -3.21
N SER A 137 22.18 -12.53 -2.47
CA SER A 137 22.15 -12.49 -0.99
C SER A 137 21.21 -11.42 -0.41
N TYR A 138 20.78 -10.44 -1.20
CA TYR A 138 19.75 -9.47 -0.80
C TYR A 138 18.33 -10.02 -0.90
N PHE A 139 18.13 -11.08 -1.70
CA PHE A 139 16.81 -11.68 -1.88
C PHE A 139 16.48 -12.59 -0.70
N ASN A 140 15.46 -12.23 0.08
CA ASN A 140 15.01 -13.01 1.23
C ASN A 140 13.49 -13.17 1.16
N GLU A 141 13.06 -14.42 0.98
CA GLU A 141 11.64 -14.83 0.87
C GLU A 141 11.33 -16.03 1.79
N GLN A 142 12.09 -16.14 2.89
CA GLN A 142 11.92 -17.24 3.85
C GLN A 142 10.55 -17.25 4.51
N VAL A 143 9.85 -16.11 4.56
CA VAL A 143 8.47 -16.01 5.11
C VAL A 143 7.52 -17.04 4.52
N TRP A 144 7.76 -17.48 3.28
CA TRP A 144 6.89 -18.44 2.59
C TRP A 144 7.27 -19.93 2.81
N VAL A 145 8.39 -20.21 3.46
CA VAL A 145 8.92 -21.57 3.66
C VAL A 145 9.39 -21.85 5.09
N ASP A 146 9.40 -20.83 5.95
CA ASP A 146 9.86 -20.90 7.33
C ASP A 146 8.77 -20.46 8.30
N ALA A 147 8.30 -21.39 9.12
CA ALA A 147 7.27 -21.14 10.13
C ALA A 147 7.75 -20.17 11.24
N ASP A 148 9.05 -20.13 11.54
CA ASP A 148 9.61 -19.20 12.52
C ASP A 148 9.59 -17.76 11.98
N ALA A 149 9.81 -17.57 10.68
CA ALA A 149 9.66 -16.28 10.03
C ALA A 149 8.19 -15.81 10.05
N GLN A 150 7.22 -16.70 9.78
CA GLN A 150 5.79 -16.38 9.89
C GLN A 150 5.38 -16.04 11.32
N ALA A 151 5.87 -16.78 12.31
CA ALA A 151 5.63 -16.49 13.72
C ALA A 151 6.23 -15.12 14.14
N ALA A 152 7.43 -14.82 13.65
CA ALA A 152 8.07 -13.52 13.88
C ALA A 152 7.32 -12.38 13.20
N TRP A 153 6.70 -12.59 12.04
CA TRP A 153 5.83 -11.61 11.37
C TRP A 153 4.60 -11.29 12.23
N ALA A 154 3.97 -12.32 12.81
CA ALA A 154 2.85 -12.13 13.72
C ALA A 154 3.27 -11.37 15.01
N GLU A 155 4.44 -11.67 15.58
CA GLU A 155 4.97 -10.97 16.74
C GLU A 155 5.34 -9.51 16.41
N MET A 156 5.91 -9.24 15.25
CA MET A 156 6.16 -7.87 14.77
C MET A 156 4.86 -7.06 14.73
N TRP A 157 3.77 -7.63 14.21
CA TRP A 157 2.47 -6.96 14.19
C TRP A 157 1.86 -6.80 15.58
N ARG A 158 2.00 -7.80 16.45
CA ARG A 158 1.57 -7.68 17.85
C ARG A 158 2.29 -6.52 18.54
N TYR A 159 3.60 -6.42 18.34
CA TYR A 159 4.40 -5.30 18.87
C TYR A 159 3.94 -3.96 18.28
N THR A 160 3.80 -3.87 16.96
CA THR A 160 3.36 -2.66 16.26
C THR A 160 1.99 -2.21 16.72
N ALA A 161 1.02 -3.12 16.80
CA ALA A 161 -0.32 -2.81 17.25
C ALA A 161 -0.34 -2.35 18.71
N ALA A 162 0.45 -2.96 19.60
CA ALA A 162 0.58 -2.52 20.99
C ALA A 162 1.17 -1.11 21.11
N HIS A 163 2.12 -0.77 20.24
CA HIS A 163 2.79 0.54 20.24
C HIS A 163 1.86 1.66 19.74
N TYR A 164 1.06 1.38 18.68
CA TYR A 164 0.20 2.38 18.05
C TYR A 164 -1.28 2.26 18.42
N ALA A 165 -1.65 1.36 19.34
CA ALA A 165 -3.02 1.24 19.82
C ALA A 165 -3.54 2.60 20.33
N GLY A 166 -4.74 2.98 19.87
CA GLY A 166 -5.35 4.24 20.26
C GLY A 166 -4.77 5.50 19.59
N HIS A 167 -3.71 5.41 18.79
CA HIS A 167 -3.18 6.59 18.07
C HIS A 167 -4.27 7.21 17.19
N PRO A 168 -4.58 8.54 17.33
CA PRO A 168 -5.75 9.14 16.68
C PRO A 168 -5.66 9.22 15.17
N ALA A 169 -4.46 9.28 14.59
CA ALA A 169 -4.31 9.27 13.14
C ALA A 169 -4.35 7.86 12.54
N VAL A 170 -3.94 6.81 13.28
CA VAL A 170 -3.84 5.45 12.74
C VAL A 170 -5.22 4.83 12.63
N VAL A 171 -5.68 4.60 11.41
CA VAL A 171 -7.02 4.08 11.10
C VAL A 171 -7.00 2.69 10.44
N GLY A 172 -5.83 2.08 10.29
CA GLY A 172 -5.71 0.74 9.73
C GLY A 172 -4.29 0.18 9.78
N TYR A 173 -4.21 -1.15 9.81
CA TYR A 173 -2.99 -1.95 9.71
C TYR A 173 -3.09 -2.85 8.49
N GLU A 174 -2.32 -2.60 7.43
CA GLU A 174 -2.22 -3.50 6.29
C GLU A 174 -1.13 -4.54 6.55
N LEU A 175 -1.55 -5.78 6.76
CA LEU A 175 -0.72 -6.82 7.38
C LEU A 175 0.51 -7.22 6.56
N MET A 176 0.39 -7.26 5.26
CA MET A 176 1.47 -7.46 4.31
C MET A 176 1.08 -6.82 2.99
N ILE A 177 1.89 -5.89 2.53
CA ILE A 177 1.72 -5.30 1.20
C ILE A 177 2.13 -6.35 0.17
N GLU A 178 1.18 -6.69 -0.72
CA GLU A 178 1.43 -7.53 -1.90
C GLU A 178 2.00 -8.92 -1.59
N PRO A 179 1.25 -9.83 -0.93
CA PRO A 179 1.64 -11.23 -0.77
C PRO A 179 1.88 -11.89 -2.14
N ASN A 180 2.99 -12.64 -2.30
CA ASN A 180 3.47 -13.03 -3.63
C ASN A 180 4.17 -14.39 -3.73
N SER A 181 3.90 -15.32 -2.81
CA SER A 181 4.52 -16.67 -2.85
C SER A 181 4.32 -17.40 -4.18
N HIS A 182 3.16 -17.17 -4.82
CA HIS A 182 2.80 -17.72 -6.13
C HIS A 182 3.85 -17.40 -7.20
N ALA A 183 4.44 -16.20 -7.16
CA ALA A 183 5.45 -15.75 -8.12
C ALA A 183 6.87 -16.15 -7.67
N VAL A 184 7.26 -15.78 -6.44
CA VAL A 184 8.67 -15.89 -5.99
C VAL A 184 9.13 -17.30 -5.70
N TRP A 185 8.22 -18.27 -5.48
CA TRP A 185 8.54 -19.66 -5.19
C TRP A 185 7.97 -20.67 -6.18
N LEU A 186 6.82 -20.37 -6.77
CA LEU A 186 6.05 -21.42 -7.45
C LEU A 186 5.88 -21.17 -8.95
N ASP A 187 6.03 -19.91 -9.41
CA ASP A 187 5.71 -19.48 -10.79
C ASP A 187 4.31 -19.99 -11.22
N GLU A 188 3.33 -19.89 -10.29
CA GLU A 188 1.95 -20.34 -10.51
C GLU A 188 1.00 -19.14 -10.49
N TRP A 189 0.48 -18.80 -11.67
CA TRP A 189 -0.38 -17.63 -11.89
C TRP A 189 -1.86 -17.97 -11.99
N ASP A 190 -2.22 -19.26 -11.96
CA ASP A 190 -3.62 -19.69 -11.92
C ASP A 190 -4.06 -19.88 -10.46
N PRO A 191 -4.99 -19.04 -9.95
CA PRO A 191 -5.43 -19.12 -8.57
C PRO A 191 -6.13 -20.44 -8.24
N GLU A 192 -6.88 -21.06 -9.19
CA GLU A 192 -7.53 -22.34 -8.94
C GLU A 192 -6.51 -23.45 -8.69
N ARG A 193 -5.44 -23.48 -9.47
CA ARG A 193 -4.34 -24.44 -9.29
C ARG A 193 -3.55 -24.15 -8.04
N PHE A 194 -3.21 -22.87 -7.80
CA PHE A 194 -2.49 -22.49 -6.59
C PHE A 194 -3.20 -22.98 -5.32
N TYR A 195 -4.49 -22.65 -5.17
CA TYR A 195 -5.23 -23.05 -3.96
C TYR A 195 -5.59 -24.55 -3.92
N ALA A 196 -5.71 -25.22 -5.07
CA ALA A 196 -5.86 -26.68 -5.09
C ALA A 196 -4.64 -27.41 -4.54
N ASP A 197 -3.43 -26.91 -4.85
CA ASP A 197 -2.17 -27.58 -4.51
C ASP A 197 -1.56 -27.07 -3.20
N HIS A 198 -1.78 -25.80 -2.81
CA HIS A 198 -1.04 -25.15 -1.73
C HIS A 198 -1.91 -24.59 -0.59
N SER A 199 -3.23 -24.72 -0.65
CA SER A 199 -4.12 -24.26 0.43
C SER A 199 -3.70 -24.85 1.79
N GLY A 200 -3.58 -23.99 2.81
CA GLY A 200 -3.16 -24.35 4.16
C GLY A 200 -1.67 -24.65 4.33
N SER A 201 -0.84 -24.51 3.29
CA SER A 201 0.61 -24.60 3.39
C SER A 201 1.22 -23.26 3.82
N LEU A 202 2.55 -23.20 4.02
CA LEU A 202 3.26 -21.95 4.31
C LEU A 202 3.22 -20.97 3.12
N TYR A 203 2.97 -21.44 1.90
CA TYR A 203 2.77 -20.59 0.73
C TYR A 203 1.43 -19.85 0.74
N ASP A 204 0.43 -20.36 1.46
CA ASP A 204 -0.91 -19.81 1.53
C ASP A 204 -0.95 -18.61 2.50
N TRP A 205 -1.30 -17.45 1.96
CA TRP A 205 -1.43 -16.23 2.75
C TRP A 205 -2.61 -16.25 3.74
N ASN A 206 -3.70 -16.98 3.44
CA ASN A 206 -4.90 -16.96 4.26
C ASN A 206 -4.65 -17.39 5.72
N PRO A 207 -3.96 -18.52 6.01
CA PRO A 207 -3.63 -18.89 7.39
C PRO A 207 -2.71 -17.88 8.08
N LEU A 208 -1.73 -17.33 7.36
CA LEU A 208 -0.80 -16.34 7.93
C LEU A 208 -1.53 -15.03 8.27
N ALA A 209 -2.40 -14.54 7.40
CA ALA A 209 -3.22 -13.36 7.67
C ALA A 209 -4.11 -13.54 8.91
N ALA A 210 -4.71 -14.73 9.07
CA ALA A 210 -5.51 -15.05 10.26
C ALA A 210 -4.65 -15.12 11.53
N GLN A 211 -3.45 -15.68 11.45
CA GLN A 211 -2.49 -15.72 12.57
C GLN A 211 -2.08 -14.32 13.01
N ILE A 212 -1.69 -13.46 12.05
CA ILE A 212 -1.31 -12.07 12.34
C ILE A 212 -2.50 -11.30 12.92
N SER A 213 -3.69 -11.45 12.33
CA SER A 213 -4.91 -10.80 12.85
C SER A 213 -5.19 -11.18 14.30
N THR A 214 -5.00 -12.44 14.65
CA THR A 214 -5.14 -12.92 16.02
C THR A 214 -4.13 -12.24 16.94
N ALA A 215 -2.86 -12.15 16.55
CA ALA A 215 -1.81 -11.51 17.34
C ALA A 215 -2.06 -10.00 17.54
N VAL A 216 -2.55 -9.30 16.52
CA VAL A 216 -2.99 -7.89 16.63
C VAL A 216 -4.11 -7.76 17.66
N ARG A 217 -5.14 -8.62 17.61
CA ARG A 217 -6.32 -8.53 18.50
C ARG A 217 -6.02 -8.85 19.95
N GLU A 218 -4.90 -9.47 20.28
CA GLU A 218 -4.43 -9.62 21.67
C GLU A 218 -4.15 -8.28 22.35
N VAL A 219 -3.81 -7.23 21.57
CA VAL A 219 -3.34 -5.94 22.10
C VAL A 219 -4.12 -4.74 21.57
N ASP A 220 -4.75 -4.82 20.41
CA ASP A 220 -5.58 -3.76 19.83
C ASP A 220 -6.86 -4.33 19.21
N VAL A 221 -7.97 -4.08 19.89
CA VAL A 221 -9.30 -4.55 19.48
C VAL A 221 -10.05 -3.52 18.62
N GLU A 222 -9.52 -2.31 18.46
CA GLU A 222 -10.23 -1.18 17.85
C GLU A 222 -9.77 -0.85 16.43
N THR A 223 -8.46 -0.87 16.19
CA THR A 223 -7.94 -0.45 14.88
C THR A 223 -8.29 -1.47 13.78
N PRO A 224 -8.85 -1.05 12.65
CA PRO A 224 -9.15 -1.91 11.51
C PRO A 224 -7.92 -2.64 10.98
N ILE A 225 -8.10 -3.89 10.57
CA ILE A 225 -7.07 -4.71 9.93
C ILE A 225 -7.36 -4.76 8.43
N LEU A 226 -6.37 -4.39 7.61
CA LEU A 226 -6.45 -4.39 6.16
C LEU A 226 -5.75 -5.63 5.60
N ILE A 227 -6.41 -6.36 4.71
CA ILE A 227 -5.90 -7.61 4.17
C ILE A 227 -6.11 -7.64 2.65
N GLY A 228 -5.00 -7.61 1.91
CA GLY A 228 -4.97 -7.88 0.47
C GLY A 228 -4.86 -9.38 0.19
N GLY A 229 -5.24 -9.78 -1.02
CA GLY A 229 -5.10 -11.17 -1.46
C GLY A 229 -3.69 -11.51 -1.95
N MET A 230 -3.47 -12.79 -2.25
CA MET A 230 -2.29 -13.25 -2.99
C MET A 230 -2.21 -12.53 -4.37
N ALA A 231 -1.12 -12.74 -5.09
CA ALA A 231 -0.82 -12.14 -6.38
C ALA A 231 -0.85 -10.60 -6.34
N TYR A 232 -0.03 -10.05 -5.44
CA TYR A 232 0.17 -8.61 -5.30
C TYR A 232 -1.14 -7.86 -5.00
N SER A 233 -2.02 -8.46 -4.19
CA SER A 233 -3.34 -7.90 -3.84
C SER A 233 -4.24 -7.63 -5.04
N SER A 234 -4.08 -8.38 -6.15
CA SER A 234 -4.84 -8.18 -7.36
C SER A 234 -6.33 -8.51 -7.20
N ALA A 235 -7.20 -7.79 -7.91
CA ALA A 235 -8.63 -8.05 -7.90
C ALA A 235 -8.99 -9.45 -8.42
N ALA A 236 -8.19 -10.02 -9.33
CA ALA A 236 -8.41 -11.35 -9.88
C ALA A 236 -8.30 -12.48 -8.83
N TRP A 237 -7.44 -12.29 -7.82
CA TRP A 237 -7.24 -13.27 -6.75
C TRP A 237 -8.09 -12.99 -5.50
N LEU A 238 -8.75 -11.83 -5.44
CA LEU A 238 -9.64 -11.47 -4.32
C LEU A 238 -10.72 -12.54 -4.00
N PRO A 239 -11.34 -13.25 -4.97
CA PRO A 239 -12.30 -14.28 -4.67
C PRO A 239 -11.80 -15.45 -3.83
N TYR A 240 -10.48 -15.68 -3.78
CA TYR A 240 -9.83 -16.77 -3.06
C TYR A 240 -9.32 -16.35 -1.66
N LEU A 241 -9.46 -15.08 -1.33
CA LEU A 241 -9.15 -14.59 0.01
C LEU A 241 -10.23 -15.05 1.00
N GLU A 242 -9.78 -15.70 2.08
CA GLU A 242 -10.66 -16.24 3.11
C GLU A 242 -10.89 -15.25 4.24
N PRO A 243 -12.13 -15.11 4.74
CA PRO A 243 -12.41 -14.26 5.89
C PRO A 243 -11.68 -14.75 7.15
N THR A 244 -10.96 -13.86 7.83
CA THR A 244 -10.28 -14.17 9.11
C THR A 244 -11.25 -14.35 10.30
N GLY A 245 -12.51 -13.93 10.14
CA GLY A 245 -13.50 -13.91 11.21
C GLY A 245 -13.40 -12.67 12.11
N ASP A 246 -12.44 -11.79 11.90
CA ASP A 246 -12.36 -10.52 12.62
C ASP A 246 -13.40 -9.52 12.07
N PRO A 247 -14.29 -8.95 12.94
CA PRO A 247 -15.39 -8.09 12.49
C PRO A 247 -14.93 -6.70 12.03
N ARG A 248 -13.67 -6.33 12.25
CA ARG A 248 -13.07 -5.05 11.84
C ARG A 248 -12.07 -5.23 10.71
N THR A 249 -12.23 -6.29 9.92
CA THR A 249 -11.44 -6.50 8.71
C THR A 249 -11.95 -5.63 7.57
N VAL A 250 -11.03 -5.00 6.88
CA VAL A 250 -11.19 -4.32 5.60
C VAL A 250 -10.39 -5.10 4.56
N TYR A 251 -11.00 -5.53 3.49
CA TYR A 251 -10.22 -6.15 2.41
C TYR A 251 -9.69 -5.09 1.48
N VAL A 252 -8.50 -5.30 0.92
CA VAL A 252 -7.90 -4.32 0.02
C VAL A 252 -7.50 -4.96 -1.30
N VAL A 253 -7.49 -4.12 -2.34
CA VAL A 253 -6.97 -4.46 -3.67
C VAL A 253 -5.98 -3.42 -4.12
N HIS A 254 -4.96 -3.86 -4.88
CA HIS A 254 -4.07 -3.02 -5.65
C HIS A 254 -4.51 -3.05 -7.11
N GLN A 255 -5.00 -1.92 -7.61
CA GLN A 255 -5.62 -1.84 -8.92
C GLN A 255 -4.68 -1.23 -9.94
N TYR A 256 -3.94 -2.08 -10.60
CA TYR A 256 -3.05 -1.72 -11.70
C TYR A 256 -3.42 -2.43 -13.02
N ALA A 257 -4.47 -3.25 -13.01
CA ALA A 257 -4.90 -3.91 -14.24
C ALA A 257 -5.53 -2.90 -15.23
N PRO A 258 -5.22 -3.00 -16.53
CA PRO A 258 -4.27 -3.95 -17.11
C PRO A 258 -2.83 -3.46 -16.93
N PHE A 259 -1.96 -4.34 -16.39
CA PHE A 259 -0.58 -3.98 -16.03
C PHE A 259 0.23 -3.45 -17.22
N ALA A 260 0.03 -4.03 -18.40
CA ALA A 260 0.69 -3.60 -19.64
C ALA A 260 0.41 -2.13 -20.00
N TYR A 261 -0.75 -1.59 -19.63
CA TYR A 261 -1.10 -0.18 -19.84
C TYR A 261 -0.58 0.71 -18.72
N THR A 262 -0.78 0.28 -17.47
CA THR A 262 -0.47 1.11 -16.30
C THR A 262 1.03 1.25 -16.03
N HIS A 263 1.85 0.33 -16.60
CA HIS A 263 3.31 0.29 -16.42
C HIS A 263 4.08 0.37 -17.76
N GLN A 264 3.44 0.88 -18.83
CA GLN A 264 4.12 0.97 -20.11
C GLN A 264 5.31 1.94 -20.09
N GLU A 265 6.30 1.63 -20.92
CA GLU A 265 7.53 2.41 -21.03
C GLU A 265 7.28 3.84 -21.57
N PRO A 266 8.15 4.82 -21.22
CA PRO A 266 8.06 6.16 -21.76
C PRO A 266 8.05 6.18 -23.28
N GLY A 267 7.12 6.95 -23.87
CA GLY A 267 6.97 7.06 -25.31
C GLY A 267 6.28 5.86 -25.97
N SER A 268 5.87 4.86 -25.20
CA SER A 268 5.05 3.77 -25.73
C SER A 268 3.67 4.30 -26.14
N THR A 269 3.19 3.82 -27.28
CA THR A 269 1.81 4.02 -27.77
C THR A 269 1.11 2.68 -27.98
N ALA A 270 1.66 1.60 -27.39
CA ALA A 270 1.14 0.27 -27.56
C ALA A 270 -0.27 0.10 -26.99
N PHE A 271 -0.52 0.79 -25.87
CA PHE A 271 -1.80 0.74 -25.16
C PHE A 271 -2.35 2.14 -24.95
N THR A 272 -3.66 2.29 -25.08
CA THR A 272 -4.41 3.53 -24.85
C THR A 272 -5.70 3.22 -24.10
N PHE A 273 -6.34 4.24 -23.52
CA PHE A 273 -7.66 4.12 -22.91
C PHE A 273 -8.64 5.17 -23.47
N PRO A 274 -9.73 4.77 -24.16
CA PRO A 274 -10.08 3.39 -24.51
C PRO A 274 -9.13 2.77 -25.55
N GLY A 275 -9.05 1.42 -25.58
CA GLY A 275 -8.15 0.70 -26.47
C GLY A 275 -8.42 -0.80 -26.53
N GLN A 276 -7.37 -1.56 -26.67
CA GLN A 276 -7.37 -3.01 -26.67
C GLN A 276 -6.29 -3.52 -25.73
N VAL A 277 -6.55 -4.62 -25.04
CA VAL A 277 -5.59 -5.28 -24.14
C VAL A 277 -5.78 -6.79 -24.20
N ASP A 278 -4.71 -7.54 -24.06
CA ASP A 278 -4.70 -8.98 -23.84
C ASP A 278 -4.26 -9.23 -22.40
N GLU A 279 -5.19 -9.04 -21.46
CA GLU A 279 -4.87 -9.12 -20.02
C GLU A 279 -4.71 -10.57 -19.57
N ASN A 280 -5.39 -11.51 -20.19
CA ASN A 280 -5.33 -12.93 -19.84
C ASN A 280 -4.20 -13.68 -20.56
N GLY A 281 -3.49 -13.02 -21.50
CA GLY A 281 -2.37 -13.58 -22.23
C GLY A 281 -2.72 -14.69 -23.24
N ASP A 282 -3.98 -14.78 -23.69
CA ASP A 282 -4.42 -15.81 -24.61
C ASP A 282 -4.14 -15.47 -26.09
N GLY A 283 -3.55 -14.30 -26.36
CA GLY A 283 -3.21 -13.79 -27.69
C GLY A 283 -4.40 -13.18 -28.43
N GLN A 284 -5.51 -12.92 -27.73
CA GLN A 284 -6.73 -12.33 -28.31
C GLN A 284 -7.11 -11.05 -27.58
N PRO A 285 -6.67 -9.88 -28.08
CA PRO A 285 -6.97 -8.62 -27.44
C PRO A 285 -8.48 -8.38 -27.29
N GLU A 286 -8.89 -7.93 -26.12
CA GLU A 286 -10.25 -7.55 -25.78
C GLU A 286 -10.42 -6.03 -25.69
N PRO A 287 -11.64 -5.48 -25.88
CA PRO A 287 -11.89 -4.06 -25.67
C PRO A 287 -11.54 -3.61 -24.26
N PHE A 288 -10.66 -2.64 -24.17
CA PHE A 288 -10.27 -2.00 -22.90
C PHE A 288 -10.91 -0.61 -22.84
N ASP A 289 -12.06 -0.54 -22.18
CA ASP A 289 -12.87 0.67 -22.04
C ASP A 289 -13.57 0.72 -20.67
N ILE A 290 -14.49 1.63 -20.50
CA ILE A 290 -15.27 1.76 -19.25
C ILE A 290 -16.03 0.48 -18.89
N SER A 291 -16.47 -0.33 -19.87
CA SER A 291 -17.20 -1.57 -19.60
C SER A 291 -16.26 -2.63 -19.02
N TRP A 292 -15.01 -2.64 -19.45
CA TRP A 292 -13.97 -3.49 -18.89
C TRP A 292 -13.67 -3.11 -17.42
N LEU A 293 -13.51 -1.82 -17.14
CA LEU A 293 -13.34 -1.33 -15.77
C LEU A 293 -14.54 -1.64 -14.89
N LEU A 294 -15.77 -1.46 -15.41
CA LEU A 294 -16.99 -1.82 -14.68
C LEU A 294 -17.00 -3.30 -14.29
N ALA A 295 -16.66 -4.21 -15.20
CA ALA A 295 -16.61 -5.64 -14.92
C ALA A 295 -15.61 -5.97 -13.80
N LEU A 296 -14.44 -5.31 -13.78
CA LEU A 296 -13.45 -5.46 -12.72
C LEU A 296 -13.98 -4.97 -11.36
N PHE A 297 -14.57 -3.77 -11.32
CA PHE A 297 -15.12 -3.22 -10.07
C PHE A 297 -16.37 -3.97 -9.60
N ASP A 298 -17.14 -4.57 -10.51
CA ASP A 298 -18.24 -5.49 -10.16
C ASP A 298 -17.72 -6.73 -9.43
N GLN A 299 -16.58 -7.31 -9.82
CA GLN A 299 -15.95 -8.43 -9.08
C GLN A 299 -15.57 -8.01 -7.65
N ILE A 300 -14.97 -6.84 -7.48
CA ILE A 300 -14.63 -6.28 -6.17
C ILE A 300 -15.92 -6.13 -5.32
N ASN A 301 -16.98 -5.58 -5.90
CA ASN A 301 -18.23 -5.38 -5.21
C ASN A 301 -18.95 -6.71 -4.87
N LEU A 302 -18.87 -7.72 -5.74
CA LEU A 302 -19.39 -9.06 -5.45
C LEU A 302 -18.68 -9.70 -4.26
N PHE A 303 -17.37 -9.52 -4.15
CA PHE A 303 -16.62 -9.97 -2.97
C PHE A 303 -17.09 -9.26 -1.70
N ARG A 304 -17.25 -7.93 -1.74
CA ARG A 304 -17.80 -7.13 -0.63
C ARG A 304 -19.18 -7.64 -0.18
N ILE A 305 -20.06 -7.91 -1.12
CA ILE A 305 -21.41 -8.44 -0.83
C ILE A 305 -21.32 -9.84 -0.20
N ARG A 306 -20.44 -10.70 -0.72
CA ARG A 306 -20.26 -12.07 -0.22
C ARG A 306 -19.74 -12.11 1.21
N THR A 307 -18.79 -11.26 1.53
CA THR A 307 -18.14 -11.23 2.85
C THR A 307 -18.88 -10.38 3.86
N GLY A 308 -19.65 -9.40 3.42
CA GLY A 308 -20.28 -8.39 4.26
C GLY A 308 -19.29 -7.41 4.89
N ALA A 309 -18.01 -7.44 4.48
CA ALA A 309 -16.93 -6.59 4.96
C ALA A 309 -16.64 -5.46 3.96
N PRO A 310 -16.16 -4.28 4.42
CA PRO A 310 -15.75 -3.22 3.51
C PRO A 310 -14.56 -3.67 2.66
N VAL A 311 -14.47 -3.11 1.45
CA VAL A 311 -13.32 -3.24 0.56
C VAL A 311 -12.80 -1.84 0.24
N ALA A 312 -11.48 -1.71 0.12
CA ALA A 312 -10.82 -0.48 -0.30
C ALA A 312 -9.83 -0.76 -1.45
N VAL A 313 -9.47 0.29 -2.18
CA VAL A 313 -8.40 0.25 -3.18
C VAL A 313 -7.19 0.94 -2.56
N SER A 314 -6.37 0.18 -1.79
CA SER A 314 -5.24 0.74 -1.04
C SER A 314 -4.11 1.22 -1.94
N GLU A 315 -4.02 0.68 -3.15
CA GLU A 315 -3.16 1.21 -4.21
C GLU A 315 -3.89 1.21 -5.55
N TYR A 316 -3.71 2.28 -6.32
CA TYR A 316 -4.03 2.35 -7.74
C TYR A 316 -3.13 3.39 -8.39
N GLY A 317 -2.94 3.29 -9.67
CA GLY A 317 -2.09 4.25 -10.37
C GLY A 317 -1.87 3.89 -11.82
N ILE A 318 -1.11 4.77 -12.48
CA ILE A 318 -0.68 4.62 -13.86
C ILE A 318 0.58 5.44 -14.06
N VAL A 319 1.51 4.98 -14.89
CA VAL A 319 2.67 5.80 -15.23
C VAL A 319 2.21 7.12 -15.86
N ARG A 320 2.80 8.21 -15.42
CA ARG A 320 2.36 9.58 -15.72
C ARG A 320 2.33 9.94 -17.22
N TRP A 321 3.09 9.21 -18.05
CA TRP A 321 3.15 9.37 -19.49
C TRP A 321 2.21 8.45 -20.29
N ALA A 322 1.39 7.65 -19.62
CA ALA A 322 0.45 6.80 -20.33
C ALA A 322 -0.56 7.64 -21.11
N ALA A 323 -0.80 7.25 -22.36
CA ALA A 323 -1.78 7.92 -23.20
C ALA A 323 -3.17 7.85 -22.56
N ASP A 324 -3.86 9.00 -22.51
CA ASP A 324 -5.18 9.13 -21.86
C ASP A 324 -5.21 8.79 -20.35
N GLY A 325 -4.04 8.77 -19.68
CA GLY A 325 -3.87 8.47 -18.26
C GLY A 325 -4.77 9.28 -17.32
N PRO A 326 -4.90 10.61 -17.46
CA PRO A 326 -5.83 11.39 -16.66
C PRO A 326 -7.29 10.93 -16.79
N ALA A 327 -7.73 10.57 -18.00
CA ALA A 327 -9.08 10.07 -18.22
C ALA A 327 -9.30 8.70 -17.56
N PHE A 328 -8.31 7.81 -17.64
CA PHE A 328 -8.34 6.51 -16.96
C PHE A 328 -8.42 6.66 -15.42
N LEU A 329 -7.58 7.53 -14.82
CA LEU A 329 -7.64 7.81 -13.38
C LEU A 329 -9.03 8.31 -12.96
N VAL A 330 -9.60 9.26 -13.70
CA VAL A 330 -10.94 9.81 -13.41
C VAL A 330 -12.01 8.71 -13.50
N GLN A 331 -11.93 7.79 -14.46
CA GLN A 331 -12.91 6.70 -14.56
C GLN A 331 -12.79 5.73 -13.39
N GLN A 332 -11.58 5.35 -12.97
CA GLN A 332 -11.39 4.54 -11.77
C GLN A 332 -11.94 5.23 -10.52
N GLN A 333 -11.61 6.52 -10.33
CA GLN A 333 -12.11 7.29 -9.20
C GLN A 333 -13.64 7.35 -9.18
N ASN A 334 -14.29 7.59 -10.32
CA ASN A 334 -15.75 7.58 -10.42
C ASN A 334 -16.36 6.24 -10.00
N LEU A 335 -15.71 5.13 -10.36
CA LEU A 335 -16.17 3.80 -9.96
C LEU A 335 -15.95 3.56 -8.45
N MET A 336 -14.80 3.96 -7.91
CA MET A 336 -14.56 3.88 -6.46
C MET A 336 -15.58 4.70 -5.66
N GLU A 337 -15.91 5.91 -6.13
CA GLU A 337 -16.97 6.75 -5.55
C GLU A 337 -18.34 6.05 -5.64
N GLN A 338 -18.68 5.53 -6.81
CA GLN A 338 -19.97 4.85 -7.06
C GLN A 338 -20.15 3.63 -6.15
N TYR A 339 -19.09 2.86 -5.91
CA TYR A 339 -19.13 1.67 -5.06
C TYR A 339 -18.87 1.97 -3.58
N GLY A 340 -18.56 3.23 -3.22
CA GLY A 340 -18.29 3.64 -1.85
C GLY A 340 -17.00 3.08 -1.28
N LEU A 341 -15.97 2.92 -2.12
CA LEU A 341 -14.66 2.38 -1.73
C LEU A 341 -13.74 3.52 -1.29
N ASN A 342 -13.02 3.34 -0.19
CA ASN A 342 -11.87 4.20 0.16
C ASN A 342 -10.69 3.88 -0.76
N TYR A 343 -9.81 4.87 -1.03
CA TYR A 343 -8.71 4.65 -1.97
C TYR A 343 -7.51 5.58 -1.76
N ALA A 344 -6.32 5.10 -2.15
CA ALA A 344 -5.08 5.85 -2.10
C ALA A 344 -4.27 5.65 -3.39
N ILE A 345 -3.90 6.77 -4.05
CA ILE A 345 -3.08 6.73 -5.27
C ILE A 345 -1.63 6.30 -4.94
N TRP A 346 -1.02 5.52 -5.79
CA TRP A 346 0.42 5.33 -5.82
C TRP A 346 1.05 6.33 -6.81
N SER A 347 1.87 7.34 -6.38
CA SER A 347 2.24 7.64 -5.01
C SER A 347 2.48 9.16 -4.82
N TRP A 348 2.62 9.57 -3.58
CA TRP A 348 3.07 10.92 -3.22
C TRP A 348 4.56 10.89 -2.89
N SER A 349 5.36 11.48 -3.76
CA SER A 349 6.80 11.56 -3.57
C SER A 349 7.19 12.67 -2.59
N SER A 350 8.19 12.41 -1.75
CA SER A 350 8.79 13.43 -0.90
C SER A 350 9.50 14.51 -1.71
N SER A 351 9.79 15.62 -1.07
CA SER A 351 10.61 16.69 -1.67
C SER A 351 12.00 16.18 -2.06
N TRP A 352 12.56 15.21 -1.34
CA TRP A 352 13.80 14.52 -1.73
C TRP A 352 13.62 13.72 -3.02
N GLY A 353 12.59 12.88 -3.10
CA GLY A 353 12.29 12.08 -4.29
C GLY A 353 12.13 12.93 -5.55
N LEU A 354 11.56 14.13 -5.44
CA LEU A 354 11.45 15.06 -6.56
C LEU A 354 12.83 15.53 -7.09
N THR A 355 13.89 15.48 -6.30
CA THR A 355 15.24 15.89 -6.74
C THR A 355 16.01 14.77 -7.43
N GLN A 356 15.55 13.51 -7.29
CA GLN A 356 16.23 12.35 -7.84
C GLN A 356 15.85 12.02 -9.28
N GLY A 357 14.84 12.67 -9.81
CA GLY A 357 14.52 12.62 -11.23
C GLY A 357 13.42 11.63 -11.55
N TYR A 358 13.76 10.50 -12.16
CA TYR A 358 12.84 9.63 -12.85
C TYR A 358 12.03 8.72 -11.91
N ASP A 359 10.68 8.91 -11.93
CA ASP A 359 9.70 7.93 -11.45
C ASP A 359 8.41 8.07 -12.27
N GLY A 360 7.88 6.95 -12.75
CA GLY A 360 6.65 6.90 -13.53
C GLY A 360 5.42 7.39 -12.77
N PHE A 361 5.43 7.37 -11.46
CA PHE A 361 4.30 7.72 -10.60
C PHE A 361 4.43 9.08 -9.91
N ILE A 362 5.42 9.90 -10.28
CA ILE A 362 5.54 11.27 -9.79
C ILE A 362 4.59 12.19 -10.59
N TYR A 363 3.31 12.16 -10.30
CA TYR A 363 2.28 12.95 -10.99
C TYR A 363 2.54 14.45 -10.96
N ARG A 364 3.29 14.93 -9.99
CA ARG A 364 3.67 16.36 -9.86
C ARG A 364 4.52 16.86 -11.02
N PHE A 365 5.16 15.98 -11.78
CA PHE A 365 5.93 16.35 -12.98
C PHE A 365 5.07 16.46 -14.25
N GLY A 366 3.79 16.06 -14.19
CA GLY A 366 2.92 16.03 -15.35
C GLY A 366 3.21 14.88 -16.31
N PRO A 367 2.51 14.84 -17.45
CA PRO A 367 2.53 13.67 -18.34
C PRO A 367 3.78 13.54 -19.23
N ASP A 368 4.57 14.59 -19.39
CA ASP A 368 5.78 14.54 -20.22
C ASP A 368 6.90 13.77 -19.48
N PRO A 369 7.37 12.60 -19.98
CA PRO A 369 8.41 11.81 -19.34
C PRO A 369 9.74 12.55 -19.19
N GLU A 370 10.03 13.51 -20.07
CA GLU A 370 11.26 14.32 -20.04
C GLU A 370 11.18 15.48 -19.03
N ASN A 371 9.99 15.81 -18.53
CA ASN A 371 9.84 16.86 -17.55
C ASN A 371 10.05 16.33 -16.11
N HIS A 372 11.06 16.85 -15.42
CA HIS A 372 11.36 16.55 -14.02
C HIS A 372 11.19 17.78 -13.11
N GLN A 373 10.36 18.71 -13.53
CA GLN A 373 10.01 19.88 -12.73
C GLN A 373 8.55 19.83 -12.31
N VAL A 374 8.29 20.26 -11.07
CA VAL A 374 6.95 20.27 -10.51
C VAL A 374 6.03 21.21 -11.31
N MET A 375 4.93 20.68 -11.77
CA MET A 375 3.82 21.38 -12.44
C MET A 375 2.55 21.21 -11.58
N PRO A 376 2.24 22.16 -10.69
CA PRO A 376 1.19 21.97 -9.67
C PRO A 376 -0.22 21.70 -10.22
N ASP A 377 -0.54 22.29 -11.37
CA ASP A 377 -1.88 22.22 -11.98
C ASP A 377 -1.87 21.45 -13.30
N ASN A 378 -1.01 20.41 -13.42
CA ASN A 378 -1.10 19.49 -14.54
C ASN A 378 -2.35 18.60 -14.46
N GLU A 379 -2.74 17.98 -15.56
CA GLU A 379 -3.99 17.21 -15.68
C GLU A 379 -4.09 16.05 -14.66
N LEU A 380 -2.98 15.40 -14.34
CA LEU A 380 -2.94 14.29 -13.37
C LEU A 380 -3.20 14.78 -11.95
N THR A 381 -2.50 15.85 -11.53
CA THR A 381 -2.68 16.42 -10.19
C THR A 381 -4.05 17.06 -10.03
N VAL A 382 -4.63 17.65 -11.09
CA VAL A 382 -6.00 18.16 -11.09
C VAL A 382 -7.00 17.02 -10.91
N ALA A 383 -6.84 15.88 -11.60
CA ALA A 383 -7.71 14.72 -11.46
C ALA A 383 -7.72 14.20 -10.01
N LEU A 384 -6.57 14.11 -9.35
CA LEU A 384 -6.46 13.72 -7.95
C LEU A 384 -7.14 14.74 -7.01
N ARG A 385 -6.84 16.02 -7.20
CA ARG A 385 -7.33 17.07 -6.34
C ARG A 385 -8.85 17.22 -6.34
N VAL A 386 -9.51 16.99 -7.47
CA VAL A 386 -10.98 17.06 -7.60
C VAL A 386 -11.68 16.12 -6.61
N VAL A 387 -11.18 14.91 -6.44
CA VAL A 387 -11.78 13.94 -5.51
C VAL A 387 -11.30 14.16 -4.08
N TRP A 388 -10.05 14.54 -3.86
CA TRP A 388 -9.53 14.81 -2.52
C TRP A 388 -10.23 16.00 -1.84
N LEU A 389 -10.60 17.03 -2.58
CA LEU A 389 -11.35 18.17 -2.04
C LEU A 389 -12.78 17.81 -1.57
N GLN A 390 -13.25 16.59 -1.82
CA GLN A 390 -14.52 16.07 -1.28
C GLN A 390 -14.37 15.46 0.13
N ASN A 391 -13.15 15.38 0.66
CA ASN A 391 -12.90 14.83 1.98
C ASN A 391 -13.45 15.75 3.09
N GLU A 392 -14.38 15.23 3.88
CA GLU A 392 -15.00 15.91 5.02
C GLU A 392 -14.47 15.41 6.37
N LYS A 393 -13.96 14.15 6.40
CA LYS A 393 -13.44 13.52 7.61
C LYS A 393 -11.96 13.81 7.77
N ARG A 394 -11.57 14.21 8.97
CA ARG A 394 -10.19 14.43 9.38
C ARG A 394 -10.04 14.09 10.86
N PRO A 395 -8.83 13.80 11.39
CA PRO A 395 -8.66 13.56 12.81
C PRO A 395 -9.34 14.64 13.69
N SER A 396 -9.13 15.92 13.40
CA SER A 396 -9.73 17.03 14.13
C SER A 396 -11.26 17.13 14.05
N THR A 397 -11.90 16.50 13.06
CA THR A 397 -13.37 16.48 12.92
C THR A 397 -14.02 15.29 13.59
N MET A 398 -13.22 14.33 14.07
CA MET A 398 -13.67 13.10 14.68
C MET A 398 -13.52 13.11 16.22
N GLU A 399 -12.87 14.13 16.79
CA GLU A 399 -12.68 14.32 18.24
C GLU A 399 -13.97 14.72 18.97
#